data_3910a1ed05c465ba34d60b837ddc7698
#
_entry.id   3910a1ed05c465ba34d60b837ddc7698
#
_cell.length_a   1.000
_cell.length_b   1.000
_cell.length_c   1.000
_cell.angle_alpha   90.00
_cell.angle_beta   90.00
_cell.angle_gamma   90.00
#
_symmetry.space_group_name_H-M   'P 1'
#
loop_
_entity.id
_entity.type
_entity.pdbx_description
1 polymer ?
#
loop_
_entity_poly.entity_id
_entity_poly.type
_entity_poly.pdbx_seq_one_letter_code
_entity_poly.pdbx_strand_id
1 'polypeptide(L)' 'MHMRIRRGEFERIRSVVSEADPDQPMTASEILALLDEHGEEFDSAHQIATVLGRRAEHGDVEIIREQPYRYRIDGS' A
#
# COMPACT_ATOMS: atom_id res chain seq x y z
N MET A 1 -24.24 17.76 11.14
CA MET A 1 -24.02 17.05 9.90
C MET A 1 -22.61 16.54 9.77
N HIS A 2 -22.50 15.30 9.47
CA HIS A 2 -21.20 14.70 9.36
C HIS A 2 -20.88 14.35 7.99
N MET A 3 -19.75 14.86 7.55
CA MET A 3 -19.23 14.43 6.32
C MET A 3 -18.23 13.34 6.61
N ARG A 4 -18.57 12.15 6.24
CA ARG A 4 -17.68 11.05 6.44
C ARG A 4 -16.82 10.90 5.21
N ILE A 5 -15.56 11.22 5.36
CA ILE A 5 -14.64 11.07 4.26
C ILE A 5 -14.13 9.64 4.29
N ARG A 6 -14.46 8.91 3.24
CA ARG A 6 -14.02 7.55 3.13
C ARG A 6 -12.68 7.54 2.44
N ARG A 7 -11.68 7.09 3.15
CA ARG A 7 -10.36 6.97 2.57
C ARG A 7 -10.35 5.73 1.70
N GLY A 8 -9.85 5.87 0.48
CA GLY A 8 -9.73 4.74 -0.40
C GLY A 8 -8.65 3.78 0.07
N GLU A 9 -8.65 2.60 -0.52
CA GLU A 9 -7.70 1.56 -0.12
C GLU A 9 -6.27 2.02 -0.30
N PHE A 10 -5.98 2.66 -1.42
CA PHE A 10 -4.63 3.12 -1.67
C PHE A 10 -4.19 4.16 -0.65
N GLU A 11 -5.08 5.08 -0.28
CA GLU A 11 -4.74 6.11 0.68
C GLU A 11 -4.41 5.52 2.04
N ARG A 12 -5.13 4.49 2.43
CA ARG A 12 -4.85 3.82 3.69
C ARG A 12 -3.50 3.13 3.65
N ILE A 13 -3.20 2.47 2.55
CA ILE A 13 -1.90 1.81 2.38
C ILE A 13 -0.80 2.86 2.41
N ARG A 14 -0.95 3.93 1.64
CA ARG A 14 0.07 4.95 1.54
C ARG A 14 0.35 5.61 2.89
N SER A 15 -0.71 5.89 3.61
CA SER A 15 -0.59 6.54 4.91
C SER A 15 0.25 5.71 5.87
N VAL A 16 -0.03 4.41 5.94
CA VAL A 16 0.70 3.52 6.84
C VAL A 16 2.15 3.36 6.38
N VAL A 17 2.36 3.16 5.10
CA VAL A 17 3.71 2.98 4.59
C VAL A 17 4.54 4.24 4.77
N SER A 18 3.94 5.40 4.56
CA SER A 18 4.65 6.67 4.76
C SER A 18 5.06 6.85 6.20
N GLU A 19 4.20 6.45 7.13
CA GLU A 19 4.52 6.55 8.55
C GLU A 19 5.65 5.63 8.94
N ALA A 20 5.66 4.44 8.37
CA ALA A 20 6.71 3.48 8.66
C ALA A 20 8.03 3.85 8.01
N ASP A 21 7.96 4.58 6.90
CA ASP A 21 9.13 5.08 6.19
C ASP A 21 10.15 3.98 5.94
N PRO A 22 9.79 2.93 5.22
CA PRO A 22 10.70 1.81 5.00
C PRO A 22 11.86 2.21 4.09
N ASP A 23 13.03 1.68 4.40
CA ASP A 23 14.23 1.97 3.62
C ASP A 23 14.19 1.31 2.25
N GLN A 24 13.44 0.25 2.12
CA GLN A 24 13.44 -0.56 0.91
C GLN A 24 12.02 -0.84 0.47
N PRO A 25 11.84 -1.09 -0.82
CA PRO A 25 10.52 -1.51 -1.30
C PRO A 25 10.05 -2.77 -0.59
N MET A 26 8.75 -2.89 -0.44
CA MET A 26 8.15 -3.98 0.32
C MET A 26 7.32 -4.86 -0.59
N THR A 27 7.28 -6.16 -0.27
CA THR A 27 6.36 -7.05 -0.95
C THR A 27 4.95 -6.79 -0.47
N ALA A 28 3.96 -7.28 -1.24
CA ALA A 28 2.58 -7.12 -0.82
C ALA A 28 2.31 -7.78 0.53
N SER A 29 2.95 -8.92 0.79
CA SER A 29 2.78 -9.59 2.08
C SER A 29 3.35 -8.78 3.23
N GLU A 30 4.48 -8.14 3.00
CA GLU A 30 5.07 -7.28 4.02
C GLU A 30 4.19 -6.07 4.30
N ILE A 31 3.62 -5.51 3.24
CA ILE A 31 2.71 -4.38 3.41
C ILE A 31 1.45 -4.82 4.17
N LEU A 32 0.93 -6.00 3.85
CA LEU A 32 -0.23 -6.52 4.55
C LEU A 32 0.04 -6.64 6.05
N ALA A 33 1.20 -7.18 6.41
CA ALA A 33 1.56 -7.31 7.83
C ALA A 33 1.66 -5.95 8.50
N LEU A 34 2.25 -4.99 7.79
CA LEU A 34 2.39 -3.64 8.34
C LEU A 34 1.02 -2.99 8.56
N LEU A 35 0.12 -3.16 7.60
CA LEU A 35 -1.23 -2.62 7.74
C LEU A 35 -1.95 -3.24 8.92
N ASP A 36 -1.79 -4.54 9.09
CA ASP A 36 -2.41 -5.24 10.20
C ASP A 36 -1.92 -4.69 11.53
N GLU A 37 -0.63 -4.40 11.63
CA GLU A 37 -0.06 -3.83 12.84
C GLU A 37 -0.63 -2.46 13.16
N HIS A 38 -1.07 -1.75 12.15
CA HIS A 38 -1.61 -0.40 12.32
C HIS A 38 -3.13 -0.39 12.38
N GLY A 39 -3.74 -1.56 12.49
CA GLY A 39 -5.19 -1.64 12.64
C GLY A 39 -5.97 -1.47 11.35
N GLU A 40 -5.31 -1.52 10.22
CA GLU A 40 -5.99 -1.47 8.93
C GLU A 40 -6.23 -2.88 8.45
N GLU A 41 -7.46 -3.19 8.08
CA GLU A 41 -7.80 -4.54 7.67
C GLU A 41 -7.90 -4.65 6.15
N PHE A 42 -7.17 -5.59 5.61
CA PHE A 42 -7.26 -5.94 4.20
C PHE A 42 -7.40 -7.46 4.11
N ASP A 43 -8.08 -7.89 3.06
CA ASP A 43 -8.40 -9.30 2.93
C ASP A 43 -7.19 -10.18 2.68
N SER A 44 -6.24 -9.70 1.90
CA SER A 44 -5.11 -10.52 1.51
C SER A 44 -4.04 -9.68 0.85
N ALA A 45 -2.86 -10.28 0.70
CA ALA A 45 -1.79 -9.65 -0.06
C ALA A 45 -2.18 -9.45 -1.52
N HIS A 46 -3.03 -10.33 -2.04
CA HIS A 46 -3.50 -10.19 -3.41
C HIS A 46 -4.29 -8.89 -3.59
N GLN A 47 -5.13 -8.55 -2.62
CA GLN A 47 -5.87 -7.31 -2.68
C GLN A 47 -4.91 -6.11 -2.72
N ILE A 48 -3.88 -6.16 -1.91
CA ILE A 48 -2.89 -5.09 -1.87
C ILE A 48 -2.16 -4.97 -3.20
N ALA A 49 -1.76 -6.11 -3.77
CA ALA A 49 -1.09 -6.10 -5.06
C ALA A 49 -1.98 -5.52 -6.15
N THR A 50 -3.27 -5.81 -6.10
CA THR A 50 -4.23 -5.28 -7.08
C THR A 50 -4.34 -3.77 -6.97
N VAL A 51 -4.47 -3.27 -5.75
CA VAL A 51 -4.59 -1.83 -5.54
C VAL A 51 -3.32 -1.12 -6.00
N LEU A 52 -2.16 -1.64 -5.61
CA LEU A 52 -0.90 -1.01 -5.96
C LEU A 52 -0.61 -1.10 -7.45
N GLY A 53 -1.01 -2.20 -8.08
CA GLY A 53 -0.84 -2.34 -9.52
C GLY A 53 -1.61 -1.28 -10.29
N ARG A 54 -2.84 -0.99 -9.86
CA ARG A 54 -3.62 0.07 -10.48
C ARG A 54 -2.97 1.43 -10.32
N ARG A 55 -2.43 1.69 -9.15
CA ARG A 55 -1.80 2.98 -8.89
C ARG A 55 -0.48 3.13 -9.61
N ALA A 56 0.19 2.01 -9.90
CA ALA A 56 1.41 2.07 -10.68
C ALA A 56 1.16 2.62 -12.07
N GLU A 57 -0.03 2.37 -12.61
CA GLU A 57 -0.40 2.89 -13.92
C GLU A 57 -0.52 4.40 -13.90
N HIS A 58 -0.76 4.98 -12.75
CA HIS A 58 -0.87 6.43 -12.59
C HIS A 58 0.45 7.06 -12.13
N GLY A 59 1.48 6.26 -11.93
CA GLY A 59 2.77 6.78 -11.52
C GLY A 59 2.94 6.95 -10.02
N ASP A 60 1.96 6.56 -9.22
CA ASP A 60 2.04 6.72 -7.77
C ASP A 60 2.84 5.62 -7.09
N VAL A 61 3.06 4.52 -7.78
CA VAL A 61 3.72 3.36 -7.22
C VAL A 61 4.71 2.83 -8.25
N GLU A 62 5.89 2.48 -7.79
CA GLU A 62 6.87 1.82 -8.63
C GLU A 62 6.87 0.34 -8.31
N ILE A 63 6.74 -0.49 -9.32
CA ILE A 63 6.77 -1.95 -9.15
C ILE A 63 8.14 -2.46 -9.54
N ILE A 64 8.81 -3.13 -8.61
CA ILE A 64 10.06 -3.80 -8.88
C ILE A 64 9.71 -5.24 -9.18
N ARG A 65 9.88 -5.62 -10.44
CA ARG A 65 9.42 -6.92 -10.93
C ARG A 65 10.45 -8.00 -10.66
N GLU A 66 10.51 -8.36 -9.41
CA GLU A 66 11.33 -9.48 -8.97
C GLU A 66 10.39 -10.56 -8.46
N GLN A 67 10.89 -11.57 -7.83
CA GLN A 67 10.06 -12.61 -7.26
C GLN A 67 10.38 -12.73 -5.79
N PRO A 68 9.45 -12.28 -4.93
CA PRO A 68 8.15 -11.67 -5.26
C PRO A 68 8.29 -10.21 -5.67
N TYR A 69 7.25 -9.67 -6.31
CA TYR A 69 7.22 -8.26 -6.66
C TYR A 69 7.31 -7.42 -5.41
N ARG A 70 8.04 -6.32 -5.54
CA ARG A 70 8.16 -5.33 -4.49
C ARG A 70 7.59 -4.02 -4.97
N TYR A 71 7.10 -3.24 -4.04
CA TYR A 71 6.41 -2.00 -4.37
C TYR A 71 7.04 -0.86 -3.61
N ARG A 72 7.31 0.22 -4.33
CA ARG A 72 7.75 1.47 -3.73
C ARG A 72 6.64 2.48 -3.92
N ILE A 73 6.09 2.98 -2.83
CA ILE A 73 4.99 3.92 -2.89
C ILE A 73 5.58 5.31 -2.77
N ASP A 74 5.25 6.15 -3.76
CA ASP A 74 5.69 7.53 -3.74
C ASP A 74 4.80 8.27 -2.75
N GLY A 75 5.35 8.54 -1.58
CA GLY A 75 4.56 9.06 -0.49
C GLY A 75 4.68 10.55 -0.27
N SER A 76 5.38 11.21 -1.10
CA SER A 76 5.59 12.63 -0.87
C SER A 76 4.40 13.49 -1.21
#